data_6c108fc0a6ff0624dd83c2ec985ec936
#
_entry.id   6c108fc0a6ff0624dd83c2ec985ec936
#
_cell.length_a   1.000
_cell.length_b   1.000
_cell.length_c   1.000
_cell.angle_alpha   90.00
_cell.angle_beta   90.00
_cell.angle_gamma   90.00
#
_symmetry.space_group_name_H-M   'P 1'
#
loop_
_entity.id
_entity.type
_entity.pdbx_description
1 polymer ?
#
loop_
_entity_poly.entity_id
_entity_poly.type
_entity_poly.pdbx_seq_one_letter_code
_entity_poly.pdbx_strand_id
1 'polypeptide(L)'
;MRLPLRWGLPLAAAAILLVTTGGRQTIGLFVAPLDEATGLGIVGISLAVAIGQFVWGAAQPFFGAVADRFGPGRVIVLGAVLLALGTASVPFVHSEGELIAALGIVSATGAGAASFSILIGSMMQRLPPERRSFAAGFVNAGGSLGQFVFAPIVQAVISSFGWVTAMFAVAAASLLTVPLAWPMRRREAIHVATGGAAVPMTTLWAQLRIAAAEPSYWLLHLGFFTCGFHVAFLVTHLPGEVRLCGLPPSISANALAIIGLANIAGSLGSGWLGNRVRMKHLLFWLYLSRAVAVLLYLLAPKTALTFYVFAGVLGVTWLSTVPPTAGLVGKLFGVRYLATLFGLTLLSHQLGGFYGAWLGGLAVANFGDYSWMWYADALLATMAALTNLPIREARVVRAPAAAAAAE
;
A
#
# COMPACT_ATOMS: atom_id res chain seq x y z
N MET A 1 31.46 16.57 -14.91
CA MET A 1 30.50 17.66 -14.59
C MET A 1 29.26 17.02 -13.97
N ARG A 2 29.05 17.22 -12.65
CA ARG A 2 27.91 16.57 -11.93
C ARG A 2 26.67 17.38 -12.25
N LEU A 3 25.77 16.82 -13.08
CA LEU A 3 24.45 17.41 -13.31
C LEU A 3 23.72 17.52 -11.97
N PRO A 4 23.21 18.71 -11.60
CA PRO A 4 22.44 18.87 -10.38
C PRO A 4 21.24 17.91 -10.45
N LEU A 5 21.03 17.17 -9.37
CA LEU A 5 19.83 16.33 -9.22
C LEU A 5 18.64 17.26 -9.38
N ARG A 6 17.86 17.10 -10.43
CA ARG A 6 16.60 17.84 -10.57
C ARG A 6 15.60 17.24 -9.57
N TRP A 7 15.62 17.75 -8.36
CA TRP A 7 14.72 17.33 -7.27
C TRP A 7 13.24 17.53 -7.59
N GLY A 8 12.93 18.32 -8.62
CA GLY A 8 11.54 18.59 -9.01
C GLY A 8 10.72 17.35 -9.30
N LEU A 9 11.29 16.32 -9.93
CA LEU A 9 10.56 15.08 -10.25
C LEU A 9 10.31 14.20 -9.01
N PRO A 10 11.32 13.87 -8.17
CA PRO A 10 11.11 13.15 -6.92
C PRO A 10 10.17 13.89 -5.95
N LEU A 11 10.29 15.20 -5.82
CA LEU A 11 9.40 16.01 -4.98
C LEU A 11 7.95 15.98 -5.49
N ALA A 12 7.74 16.13 -6.80
CA ALA A 12 6.40 16.03 -7.39
C ALA A 12 5.79 14.63 -7.16
N ALA A 13 6.58 13.56 -7.34
CA ALA A 13 6.13 12.20 -7.09
C ALA A 13 5.77 11.98 -5.62
N ALA A 14 6.61 12.45 -4.69
CA ALA A 14 6.34 12.36 -3.26
C ALA A 14 5.09 13.17 -2.86
N ALA A 15 4.91 14.38 -3.43
CA ALA A 15 3.73 15.21 -3.17
C ALA A 15 2.44 14.58 -3.74
N ILE A 16 2.49 13.97 -4.94
CA ILE A 16 1.36 13.22 -5.49
C ILE A 16 0.98 12.07 -4.56
N LEU A 17 1.96 11.29 -4.11
CA LEU A 17 1.71 10.16 -3.23
C LEU A 17 1.22 10.62 -1.84
N LEU A 18 1.72 11.76 -1.34
CA LEU A 18 1.24 12.38 -0.11
C LEU A 18 -0.28 12.63 -0.18
N VAL A 19 -0.75 13.21 -1.27
CA VAL A 19 -2.17 13.53 -1.44
C VAL A 19 -2.99 12.26 -1.64
N THR A 20 -2.61 11.40 -2.60
CA THR A 20 -3.42 10.23 -2.98
C THR A 20 -3.46 9.16 -1.90
N THR A 21 -2.33 8.87 -1.25
CA THR A 21 -2.26 7.90 -0.15
C THR A 21 -2.81 8.51 1.13
N GLY A 22 -2.50 9.78 1.43
CA GLY A 22 -2.97 10.47 2.62
C GLY A 22 -4.49 10.48 2.72
N GLY A 23 -5.18 10.94 1.67
CA GLY A 23 -6.65 10.92 1.62
C GLY A 23 -7.23 9.51 1.77
N ARG A 24 -6.62 8.53 1.10
CA ARG A 24 -7.09 7.14 1.13
C ARG A 24 -6.94 6.47 2.51
N GLN A 25 -5.85 6.76 3.21
CA GLN A 25 -5.56 6.20 4.54
C GLN A 25 -6.45 6.80 5.65
N THR A 26 -7.33 7.76 5.34
CA THR A 26 -8.31 8.32 6.27
C THR A 26 -9.70 7.71 6.14
N ILE A 27 -9.92 6.74 5.25
CA ILE A 27 -11.25 6.19 4.97
C ILE A 27 -11.96 5.66 6.21
N GLY A 28 -11.24 5.09 7.15
CA GLY A 28 -11.80 4.58 8.40
C GLY A 28 -12.48 5.66 9.25
N LEU A 29 -12.04 6.93 9.16
CA LEU A 29 -12.65 8.05 9.86
C LEU A 29 -14.07 8.38 9.36
N PHE A 30 -14.40 7.94 8.15
CA PHE A 30 -15.70 8.16 7.52
C PHE A 30 -16.70 7.03 7.77
N VAL A 31 -16.25 5.84 8.19
CA VAL A 31 -17.11 4.65 8.31
C VAL A 31 -18.31 4.91 9.23
N ALA A 32 -18.07 5.40 10.43
CA ALA A 32 -19.13 5.66 11.39
C ALA A 32 -20.06 6.82 10.97
N PRO A 33 -19.54 8.01 10.56
CA PRO A 33 -20.41 9.10 10.06
C PRO A 33 -21.21 8.72 8.82
N LEU A 34 -20.66 7.89 7.93
CA LEU A 34 -21.34 7.42 6.72
C LEU A 34 -22.47 6.45 7.10
N ASP A 35 -22.21 5.52 8.01
CA ASP A 35 -23.20 4.56 8.50
C ASP A 35 -24.37 5.28 9.19
N GLU A 36 -24.07 6.21 10.07
CA GLU A 36 -25.08 7.02 10.79
C GLU A 36 -25.95 7.86 9.84
N ALA A 37 -25.36 8.37 8.74
CA ALA A 37 -26.07 9.21 7.80
C ALA A 37 -26.87 8.43 6.75
N THR A 38 -26.38 7.26 6.30
CA THR A 38 -26.97 6.51 5.19
C THR A 38 -27.75 5.26 5.62
N GLY A 39 -27.44 4.72 6.83
CA GLY A 39 -28.02 3.45 7.28
C GLY A 39 -27.59 2.22 6.46
N LEU A 40 -26.52 2.31 5.65
CA LEU A 40 -26.05 1.22 4.79
C LEU A 40 -25.46 0.04 5.56
N GLY A 41 -25.19 0.22 6.84
CA GLY A 41 -24.59 -0.77 7.71
C GLY A 41 -23.08 -0.91 7.52
N ILE A 42 -22.41 -1.22 8.64
CA ILE A 42 -20.94 -1.35 8.64
C ILE A 42 -20.43 -2.42 7.67
N VAL A 43 -21.22 -3.47 7.41
CA VAL A 43 -20.83 -4.57 6.49
C VAL A 43 -20.79 -4.09 5.06
N GLY A 44 -21.83 -3.37 4.58
CA GLY A 44 -21.89 -2.84 3.23
C GLY A 44 -20.79 -1.80 2.98
N ILE A 45 -20.56 -0.89 3.95
CA ILE A 45 -19.48 0.11 3.87
C ILE A 45 -18.11 -0.59 3.82
N SER A 46 -17.89 -1.59 4.68
CA SER A 46 -16.64 -2.35 4.72
C SER A 46 -16.41 -3.15 3.45
N LEU A 47 -17.47 -3.68 2.83
CA LEU A 47 -17.38 -4.35 1.52
C LEU A 47 -16.99 -3.39 0.41
N ALA A 48 -17.57 -2.18 0.38
CA ALA A 48 -17.17 -1.15 -0.59
C ALA A 48 -15.69 -0.76 -0.45
N VAL A 49 -15.20 -0.61 0.78
CA VAL A 49 -13.77 -0.38 1.06
C VAL A 49 -12.91 -1.56 0.64
N ALA A 50 -13.35 -2.79 0.91
CA ALA A 50 -12.66 -4.01 0.54
C ALA A 50 -12.52 -4.17 -0.98
N ILE A 51 -13.61 -3.96 -1.72
CA ILE A 51 -13.59 -3.92 -3.19
C ILE A 51 -12.61 -2.85 -3.67
N GLY A 52 -12.59 -1.69 -3.00
CA GLY A 52 -11.64 -0.62 -3.30
C GLY A 52 -10.18 -1.03 -3.09
N GLN A 53 -9.86 -1.86 -2.11
CA GLN A 53 -8.50 -2.41 -1.95
C GLN A 53 -8.12 -3.28 -3.14
N PHE A 54 -8.99 -4.21 -3.53
CA PHE A 54 -8.75 -5.09 -4.67
C PHE A 54 -8.63 -4.32 -5.99
N VAL A 55 -9.58 -3.44 -6.29
CA VAL A 55 -9.60 -2.63 -7.53
C VAL A 55 -8.36 -1.73 -7.61
N TRP A 56 -7.95 -1.12 -6.50
CA TRP A 56 -6.71 -0.33 -6.44
C TRP A 56 -5.48 -1.16 -6.83
N GLY A 57 -5.38 -2.40 -6.35
CA GLY A 57 -4.30 -3.31 -6.71
C GLY A 57 -4.35 -3.73 -8.17
N ALA A 58 -5.52 -4.16 -8.66
CA ALA A 58 -5.73 -4.64 -10.01
C ALA A 58 -5.56 -3.53 -11.08
N ALA A 59 -5.89 -2.29 -10.75
CA ALA A 59 -5.76 -1.14 -11.64
C ALA A 59 -4.28 -0.78 -11.91
N GLN A 60 -3.37 -1.03 -10.98
CA GLN A 60 -1.97 -0.61 -11.11
C GLN A 60 -1.24 -1.21 -12.32
N PRO A 61 -1.26 -2.53 -12.59
CA PRO A 61 -0.62 -3.10 -13.78
C PRO A 61 -1.22 -2.56 -15.08
N PHE A 62 -2.55 -2.39 -15.11
CA PHE A 62 -3.24 -1.85 -16.27
C PHE A 62 -2.80 -0.41 -16.58
N PHE A 63 -2.87 0.48 -15.59
CA PHE A 63 -2.44 1.87 -15.76
C PHE A 63 -0.93 2.00 -15.92
N GLY A 64 -0.13 1.07 -15.41
CA GLY A 64 1.29 0.97 -15.70
C GLY A 64 1.54 0.80 -17.19
N ALA A 65 0.89 -0.16 -17.83
CA ALA A 65 0.99 -0.37 -19.29
C ALA A 65 0.48 0.83 -20.10
N VAL A 66 -0.60 1.47 -19.65
CA VAL A 66 -1.12 2.71 -20.27
C VAL A 66 -0.11 3.87 -20.12
N ALA A 67 0.52 4.00 -18.93
CA ALA A 67 1.52 5.03 -18.68
C ALA A 67 2.78 4.84 -19.55
N ASP A 68 3.20 3.60 -19.77
CA ASP A 68 4.32 3.28 -20.67
C ASP A 68 4.02 3.69 -22.11
N ARG A 69 2.76 3.56 -22.56
CA ARG A 69 2.35 3.90 -23.93
C ARG A 69 2.03 5.38 -24.11
N PHE A 70 1.30 5.99 -23.19
CA PHE A 70 0.74 7.35 -23.34
C PHE A 70 1.41 8.40 -22.48
N GLY A 71 2.33 7.98 -21.60
CA GLY A 71 3.08 8.81 -20.66
C GLY A 71 2.41 8.91 -19.28
N PRO A 72 3.21 8.88 -18.20
CA PRO A 72 2.69 8.82 -16.82
C PRO A 72 1.87 10.05 -16.42
N GLY A 73 2.22 11.25 -16.90
CA GLY A 73 1.51 12.47 -16.54
C GLY A 73 0.03 12.47 -16.92
N ARG A 74 -0.34 11.92 -18.08
CA ARG A 74 -1.75 11.81 -18.51
C ARG A 74 -2.53 10.83 -17.64
N VAL A 75 -1.90 9.71 -17.30
CA VAL A 75 -2.50 8.65 -16.47
C VAL A 75 -2.74 9.18 -15.06
N ILE A 76 -1.78 9.92 -14.49
CA ILE A 76 -1.92 10.53 -13.16
C ILE A 76 -3.04 11.56 -13.13
N VAL A 77 -3.17 12.41 -14.17
CA VAL A 77 -4.26 13.38 -14.29
C VAL A 77 -5.63 12.69 -14.37
N LEU A 78 -5.76 11.64 -15.21
CA LEU A 78 -6.96 10.82 -15.25
C LEU A 78 -7.26 10.21 -13.88
N GLY A 79 -6.24 9.67 -13.22
CA GLY A 79 -6.35 9.10 -11.88
C GLY A 79 -6.85 10.11 -10.85
N ALA A 80 -6.30 11.34 -10.88
CA ALA A 80 -6.74 12.43 -10.00
C ALA A 80 -8.22 12.79 -10.18
N VAL A 81 -8.66 12.88 -11.43
CA VAL A 81 -10.06 13.17 -11.76
C VAL A 81 -10.98 12.05 -11.30
N LEU A 82 -10.65 10.79 -11.59
CA LEU A 82 -11.44 9.64 -11.15
C LEU A 82 -11.49 9.54 -9.60
N LEU A 83 -10.36 9.74 -8.94
CA LEU A 83 -10.29 9.74 -7.47
C LEU A 83 -11.18 10.85 -6.90
N ALA A 84 -11.09 12.06 -7.42
CA ALA A 84 -11.89 13.19 -6.98
C ALA A 84 -13.39 12.97 -7.25
N LEU A 85 -13.77 12.51 -8.44
CA LEU A 85 -15.17 12.24 -8.80
C LEU A 85 -15.76 11.12 -7.93
N GLY A 86 -15.04 9.98 -7.79
CA GLY A 86 -15.50 8.88 -6.96
C GLY A 86 -15.68 9.28 -5.49
N THR A 87 -14.70 10.03 -4.93
CA THR A 87 -14.80 10.52 -3.55
C THR A 87 -15.91 11.56 -3.39
N ALA A 88 -16.06 12.50 -4.32
CA ALA A 88 -17.11 13.52 -4.28
C ALA A 88 -18.52 12.95 -4.51
N SER A 89 -18.65 11.77 -5.07
CA SER A 89 -19.95 11.11 -5.27
C SER A 89 -20.45 10.40 -4.00
N VAL A 90 -19.59 10.10 -3.04
CA VAL A 90 -19.96 9.37 -1.82
C VAL A 90 -21.10 10.04 -1.02
N PRO A 91 -21.16 11.39 -0.86
CA PRO A 91 -22.27 12.02 -0.15
C PRO A 91 -23.66 11.86 -0.79
N PHE A 92 -23.72 11.40 -2.03
CA PHE A 92 -24.98 11.25 -2.80
C PHE A 92 -25.42 9.80 -2.94
N VAL A 93 -24.73 8.84 -2.31
CA VAL A 93 -25.08 7.42 -2.40
C VAL A 93 -26.25 7.09 -1.47
N HIS A 94 -27.16 6.27 -1.97
CA HIS A 94 -28.35 5.81 -1.23
C HIS A 94 -28.42 4.27 -1.16
N SER A 95 -27.49 3.57 -1.81
CA SER A 95 -27.44 2.11 -1.81
C SER A 95 -26.00 1.61 -1.70
N GLU A 96 -25.86 0.38 -1.25
CA GLU A 96 -24.55 -0.32 -1.18
C GLU A 96 -23.89 -0.40 -2.55
N GLY A 97 -24.67 -0.69 -3.62
CA GLY A 97 -24.16 -0.75 -4.98
C GLY A 97 -23.59 0.58 -5.47
N GLU A 98 -24.26 1.70 -5.15
CA GLU A 98 -23.77 3.05 -5.47
C GLU A 98 -22.47 3.38 -4.71
N LEU A 99 -22.37 2.98 -3.43
CA LEU A 99 -21.16 3.16 -2.63
C LEU A 99 -20.01 2.32 -3.20
N ILE A 100 -20.27 1.07 -3.58
CA ILE A 100 -19.29 0.21 -4.26
C ILE A 100 -18.83 0.86 -5.57
N ALA A 101 -19.75 1.39 -6.38
CA ALA A 101 -19.39 2.05 -7.62
C ALA A 101 -18.54 3.31 -7.38
N ALA A 102 -18.96 4.19 -6.47
CA ALA A 102 -18.27 5.46 -6.19
C ALA A 102 -16.91 5.26 -5.51
N LEU A 103 -16.89 4.57 -4.37
CA LEU A 103 -15.71 4.40 -3.53
C LEU A 103 -14.87 3.19 -3.95
N GLY A 104 -15.54 2.03 -4.13
CA GLY A 104 -14.89 0.76 -4.42
C GLY A 104 -14.33 0.66 -5.84
N ILE A 105 -14.97 1.27 -6.83
CA ILE A 105 -14.53 1.16 -8.22
C ILE A 105 -13.92 2.47 -8.72
N VAL A 106 -14.68 3.56 -8.79
CA VAL A 106 -14.22 4.79 -9.44
C VAL A 106 -13.08 5.44 -8.67
N SER A 107 -13.26 5.69 -7.38
CA SER A 107 -12.22 6.28 -6.52
C SER A 107 -10.97 5.40 -6.46
N ALA A 108 -11.13 4.09 -6.26
CA ALA A 108 -10.03 3.14 -6.17
C ALA A 108 -9.25 3.00 -7.49
N THR A 109 -9.94 2.99 -8.63
CA THR A 109 -9.32 3.01 -9.97
C THR A 109 -8.48 4.27 -10.15
N GLY A 110 -9.02 5.43 -9.75
CA GLY A 110 -8.30 6.70 -9.77
C GLY A 110 -7.04 6.69 -8.92
N ALA A 111 -7.14 6.16 -7.69
CA ALA A 111 -5.98 5.99 -6.81
C ALA A 111 -4.94 5.03 -7.40
N GLY A 112 -5.37 3.96 -8.10
CA GLY A 112 -4.50 3.03 -8.81
C GLY A 112 -3.70 3.68 -9.94
N ALA A 113 -4.33 4.59 -10.69
CA ALA A 113 -3.70 5.35 -11.76
C ALA A 113 -2.69 6.41 -11.27
N ALA A 114 -2.78 6.83 -10.02
CA ALA A 114 -1.84 7.77 -9.38
C ALA A 114 -1.00 7.10 -8.27
N SER A 115 -0.76 5.79 -8.39
CA SER A 115 -0.13 4.95 -7.38
C SER A 115 1.39 5.04 -7.37
N PHE A 116 1.96 4.50 -6.28
CA PHE A 116 3.40 4.32 -6.11
C PHE A 116 4.06 3.63 -7.32
N SER A 117 3.45 2.58 -7.87
CA SER A 117 4.00 1.82 -8.99
C SER A 117 4.24 2.68 -10.23
N ILE A 118 3.29 3.56 -10.57
CA ILE A 118 3.40 4.46 -11.73
C ILE A 118 4.41 5.56 -11.48
N LEU A 119 4.39 6.15 -10.28
CA LEU A 119 5.32 7.21 -9.89
C LEU A 119 6.77 6.70 -9.89
N ILE A 120 7.03 5.56 -9.27
CA ILE A 120 8.34 4.94 -9.23
C ILE A 120 8.77 4.49 -10.63
N GLY A 121 7.90 3.82 -11.39
CA GLY A 121 8.20 3.38 -12.75
C GLY A 121 8.67 4.55 -13.64
N SER A 122 7.98 5.68 -13.55
CA SER A 122 8.33 6.90 -14.30
C SER A 122 9.66 7.52 -13.88
N MET A 123 10.04 7.38 -12.60
CA MET A 123 11.30 7.90 -12.09
C MET A 123 12.48 6.98 -12.33
N MET A 124 12.30 5.65 -12.19
CA MET A 124 13.36 4.67 -12.40
C MET A 124 13.98 4.74 -13.79
N GLN A 125 13.19 5.13 -14.80
CA GLN A 125 13.64 5.32 -16.17
C GLN A 125 14.52 6.56 -16.35
N ARG A 126 14.46 7.54 -15.44
CA ARG A 126 15.10 8.86 -15.53
C ARG A 126 16.25 9.06 -14.54
N LEU A 127 16.44 8.12 -13.63
CA LEU A 127 17.46 8.20 -12.59
C LEU A 127 18.58 7.17 -12.82
N PRO A 128 19.82 7.56 -12.53
CA PRO A 128 20.93 6.62 -12.55
C PRO A 128 20.72 5.51 -11.50
N PRO A 129 21.19 4.27 -11.74
CA PRO A 129 20.94 3.10 -10.90
C PRO A 129 21.22 3.32 -9.42
N GLU A 130 22.29 4.05 -9.09
CA GLU A 130 22.76 4.32 -7.72
C GLU A 130 21.77 5.15 -6.90
N ARG A 131 20.88 5.90 -7.57
CA ARG A 131 19.91 6.81 -6.92
C ARG A 131 18.50 6.28 -6.89
N ARG A 132 18.22 5.18 -7.59
CA ARG A 132 16.87 4.61 -7.73
C ARG A 132 16.28 4.18 -6.39
N SER A 133 17.07 3.47 -5.57
CA SER A 133 16.62 2.98 -4.26
C SER A 133 16.29 4.14 -3.31
N PHE A 134 17.15 5.17 -3.28
CA PHE A 134 16.89 6.37 -2.47
C PHE A 134 15.62 7.10 -2.92
N ALA A 135 15.46 7.29 -4.25
CA ALA A 135 14.28 7.97 -4.79
C ALA A 135 12.99 7.20 -4.50
N ALA A 136 13.02 5.86 -4.56
CA ALA A 136 11.89 5.02 -4.20
C ALA A 136 11.50 5.21 -2.72
N GLY A 137 12.49 5.18 -1.82
CA GLY A 137 12.29 5.43 -0.38
C GLY A 137 11.73 6.84 -0.12
N PHE A 138 12.24 7.85 -0.82
CA PHE A 138 11.79 9.23 -0.69
C PHE A 138 10.33 9.42 -1.12
N VAL A 139 9.92 8.80 -2.23
CA VAL A 139 8.52 8.86 -2.69
C VAL A 139 7.60 8.10 -1.74
N ASN A 140 8.03 6.94 -1.24
CA ASN A 140 7.25 6.18 -0.26
C ASN A 140 7.07 6.97 1.05
N ALA A 141 8.10 7.69 1.50
CA ALA A 141 8.01 8.60 2.65
C ALA A 141 6.98 9.71 2.42
N GLY A 142 6.77 10.16 1.18
CA GLY A 142 5.69 11.09 0.83
C GLY A 142 4.31 10.53 1.16
N GLY A 143 4.04 9.26 0.83
CA GLY A 143 2.77 8.61 1.20
C GLY A 143 2.55 8.50 2.70
N SER A 144 3.61 8.17 3.45
CA SER A 144 3.57 8.10 4.92
C SER A 144 3.36 9.48 5.56
N LEU A 145 4.01 10.50 5.01
CA LEU A 145 3.78 11.88 5.42
C LEU A 145 2.34 12.32 5.13
N GLY A 146 1.76 11.83 4.02
CA GLY A 146 0.34 12.03 3.70
C GLY A 146 -0.58 11.49 4.79
N GLN A 147 -0.38 10.26 5.23
CA GLN A 147 -1.15 9.68 6.33
C GLN A 147 -1.02 10.49 7.62
N PHE A 148 0.20 10.92 7.96
CA PHE A 148 0.46 11.77 9.12
C PHE A 148 -0.31 13.10 9.07
N VAL A 149 -0.33 13.77 7.90
CA VAL A 149 -0.94 15.09 7.72
C VAL A 149 -2.46 14.99 7.56
N PHE A 150 -2.95 14.08 6.72
CA PHE A 150 -4.37 14.01 6.39
C PHE A 150 -5.24 13.52 7.55
N ALA A 151 -4.79 12.56 8.35
CA ALA A 151 -5.64 11.97 9.38
C ALA A 151 -6.14 13.01 10.41
N PRO A 152 -5.30 13.83 11.05
CA PRO A 152 -5.79 14.85 11.98
C PRO A 152 -6.58 15.98 11.28
N ILE A 153 -6.18 16.38 10.06
CA ILE A 153 -6.88 17.43 9.31
C ILE A 153 -8.29 16.96 8.94
N VAL A 154 -8.42 15.76 8.38
CA VAL A 154 -9.71 15.19 7.99
C VAL A 154 -10.62 15.04 9.20
N GLN A 155 -10.09 14.54 10.33
CA GLN A 155 -10.86 14.42 11.57
C GLN A 155 -11.32 15.79 12.09
N ALA A 156 -10.47 16.82 12.03
CA ALA A 156 -10.84 18.17 12.43
C ALA A 156 -11.95 18.74 11.53
N VAL A 157 -11.87 18.52 10.22
CA VAL A 157 -12.93 18.93 9.28
C VAL A 157 -14.23 18.17 9.54
N ILE A 158 -14.18 16.85 9.78
CA ILE A 158 -15.37 16.05 10.14
C ILE A 158 -16.03 16.62 11.40
N SER A 159 -15.23 16.90 12.43
CA SER A 159 -15.75 17.38 13.71
C SER A 159 -16.32 18.80 13.65
N SER A 160 -15.78 19.68 12.78
CA SER A 160 -16.18 21.10 12.72
C SER A 160 -17.22 21.37 11.65
N PHE A 161 -17.19 20.66 10.52
CA PHE A 161 -17.99 20.95 9.33
C PHE A 161 -18.76 19.74 8.80
N GLY A 162 -18.66 18.59 9.47
CA GLY A 162 -19.30 17.34 9.08
C GLY A 162 -18.54 16.54 8.02
N TRP A 163 -18.93 15.26 7.89
CA TRP A 163 -18.26 14.29 7.03
C TRP A 163 -18.41 14.60 5.53
N VAL A 164 -19.52 15.18 5.10
CA VAL A 164 -19.77 15.58 3.71
C VAL A 164 -18.74 16.62 3.26
N THR A 165 -18.54 17.66 4.07
CA THR A 165 -17.52 18.69 3.80
C THR A 165 -16.11 18.09 3.75
N ALA A 166 -15.81 17.15 4.66
CA ALA A 166 -14.53 16.45 4.66
C ALA A 166 -14.33 15.60 3.39
N MET A 167 -15.38 14.91 2.89
CA MET A 167 -15.31 14.18 1.62
C MET A 167 -14.99 15.11 0.44
N PHE A 168 -15.68 16.25 0.35
CA PHE A 168 -15.39 17.25 -0.69
C PHE A 168 -13.98 17.84 -0.54
N ALA A 169 -13.51 18.08 0.67
CA ALA A 169 -12.15 18.54 0.91
C ALA A 169 -11.10 17.54 0.44
N VAL A 170 -11.28 16.23 0.71
CA VAL A 170 -10.40 15.15 0.23
C VAL A 170 -10.47 15.05 -1.30
N ALA A 171 -11.67 15.14 -1.89
CA ALA A 171 -11.83 15.15 -3.34
C ALA A 171 -11.11 16.34 -3.99
N ALA A 172 -11.29 17.55 -3.46
CA ALA A 172 -10.61 18.75 -3.93
C ALA A 172 -9.08 18.65 -3.77
N ALA A 173 -8.61 18.15 -2.63
CA ALA A 173 -7.18 17.90 -2.40
C ALA A 173 -6.61 16.94 -3.46
N SER A 174 -7.36 15.90 -3.86
CA SER A 174 -6.92 14.96 -4.90
C SER A 174 -6.63 15.65 -6.23
N LEU A 175 -7.33 16.73 -6.57
CA LEU A 175 -7.11 17.52 -7.79
C LEU A 175 -5.78 18.31 -7.75
N LEU A 176 -5.17 18.51 -6.57
CA LEU A 176 -3.83 19.11 -6.47
C LEU A 176 -2.77 18.25 -7.18
N THR A 177 -3.05 16.96 -7.39
CA THR A 177 -2.14 16.09 -8.15
C THR A 177 -2.08 16.46 -9.63
N VAL A 178 -3.07 17.18 -10.18
CA VAL A 178 -3.08 17.61 -11.58
C VAL A 178 -1.90 18.56 -11.91
N PRO A 179 -1.71 19.68 -11.20
CA PRO A 179 -0.54 20.51 -11.43
C PRO A 179 0.77 19.80 -11.04
N LEU A 180 0.77 18.95 -10.01
CA LEU A 180 1.94 18.18 -9.59
C LEU A 180 2.37 17.14 -10.63
N ALA A 181 1.48 16.68 -11.52
CA ALA A 181 1.79 15.77 -12.62
C ALA A 181 2.53 16.47 -13.80
N TRP A 182 2.60 17.80 -13.80
CA TRP A 182 3.24 18.55 -14.90
C TRP A 182 4.66 18.12 -15.22
N PRO A 183 5.59 17.93 -14.25
CA PRO A 183 6.96 17.47 -14.51
C PRO A 183 7.02 16.07 -15.13
N MET A 184 5.95 15.26 -14.99
CA MET A 184 5.89 13.89 -15.49
C MET A 184 5.35 13.79 -16.92
N ARG A 185 4.89 14.89 -17.54
CA ARG A 185 4.35 14.92 -18.91
C ARG A 185 5.42 14.71 -19.99
N ARG A 186 6.69 15.05 -19.72
CA ARG A 186 7.77 14.93 -20.69
C ARG A 186 8.16 13.45 -20.85
N ARG A 187 8.01 12.94 -22.07
CA ARG A 187 8.61 11.68 -22.52
C ARG A 187 10.10 11.97 -22.80
N GLU A 188 10.96 11.76 -21.82
CA GLU A 188 12.39 11.67 -22.12
C GLU A 188 12.65 10.27 -22.71
N ALA A 189 13.39 10.23 -23.83
CA ALA A 189 13.76 8.99 -24.48
C ALA A 189 14.43 8.05 -23.48
N ILE A 190 14.00 6.80 -23.47
CA ILE A 190 14.57 5.73 -22.65
C ILE A 190 16.04 5.62 -23.01
N HIS A 191 16.94 6.06 -22.14
CA HIS A 191 18.33 5.66 -22.20
C HIS A 191 18.40 4.19 -21.74
N VAL A 192 18.17 3.28 -22.67
CA VAL A 192 18.57 1.89 -22.49
C VAL A 192 20.09 1.93 -22.43
N ALA A 193 20.63 1.77 -21.23
CA ALA A 193 22.05 1.48 -21.07
C ALA A 193 22.31 0.11 -21.72
N THR A 194 22.68 0.12 -23.00
CA THR A 194 23.23 -1.01 -23.73
C THR A 194 24.65 -1.24 -23.23
N GLY A 195 24.77 -1.98 -22.14
CA GLY A 195 26.05 -2.29 -21.53
C GLY A 195 25.91 -3.41 -20.50
N GLY A 196 25.76 -4.63 -20.99
CA GLY A 196 25.79 -5.83 -20.18
C GLY A 196 25.66 -7.05 -21.06
N ALA A 197 26.56 -8.05 -20.89
CA ALA A 197 26.58 -9.29 -21.65
C ALA A 197 25.17 -9.87 -21.82
N ALA A 198 24.86 -10.32 -23.04
CA ALA A 198 23.58 -10.91 -23.41
C ALA A 198 23.28 -12.13 -22.53
N VAL A 199 22.54 -11.91 -21.46
CA VAL A 199 21.92 -13.00 -20.69
C VAL A 199 20.85 -13.62 -21.60
N PRO A 200 20.76 -14.95 -21.73
CA PRO A 200 19.75 -15.61 -22.57
C PRO A 200 18.37 -15.02 -22.30
N MET A 201 17.69 -14.57 -23.36
CA MET A 201 16.45 -13.79 -23.27
C MET A 201 15.29 -14.71 -22.92
N THR A 202 15.06 -14.94 -21.61
CA THR A 202 13.79 -15.55 -21.16
C THR A 202 12.63 -14.61 -21.50
N THR A 203 11.56 -15.16 -22.06
CA THR A 203 10.31 -14.41 -22.27
C THR A 203 9.63 -14.14 -20.92
N LEU A 204 8.75 -13.14 -20.85
CA LEU A 204 7.96 -12.88 -19.65
C LEU A 204 7.19 -14.12 -19.17
N TRP A 205 6.58 -14.86 -20.10
CA TRP A 205 5.85 -16.10 -19.78
C TRP A 205 6.76 -17.19 -19.19
N ALA A 206 7.95 -17.36 -19.73
CA ALA A 206 8.92 -18.30 -19.17
C ALA A 206 9.32 -17.87 -17.74
N GLN A 207 9.54 -16.58 -17.52
CA GLN A 207 9.87 -16.06 -16.20
C GLN A 207 8.72 -16.24 -15.20
N LEU A 208 7.47 -16.01 -15.62
CA LEU A 208 6.29 -16.25 -14.78
C LEU A 208 6.14 -17.73 -14.41
N ARG A 209 6.39 -18.66 -15.35
CA ARG A 209 6.39 -20.11 -15.06
C ARG A 209 7.49 -20.50 -14.07
N ILE A 210 8.69 -19.91 -14.19
CA ILE A 210 9.79 -20.13 -13.24
C ILE A 210 9.39 -19.63 -11.87
N ALA A 211 8.81 -18.44 -11.77
CA ALA A 211 8.38 -17.85 -10.52
C ALA A 211 7.23 -18.65 -9.87
N ALA A 212 6.24 -19.07 -10.64
CA ALA A 212 5.13 -19.89 -10.17
C ALA A 212 5.57 -21.28 -9.65
N ALA A 213 6.70 -21.80 -10.13
CA ALA A 213 7.26 -23.07 -9.69
C ALA A 213 8.23 -22.92 -8.47
N GLU A 214 8.52 -21.69 -8.02
CA GLU A 214 9.47 -21.43 -6.93
C GLU A 214 8.73 -21.29 -5.59
N PRO A 215 8.92 -22.22 -4.62
CA PRO A 215 8.24 -22.17 -3.33
C PRO A 215 8.54 -20.88 -2.55
N SER A 216 9.77 -20.36 -2.61
CA SER A 216 10.14 -19.12 -1.92
C SER A 216 9.31 -17.93 -2.38
N TYR A 217 8.85 -17.94 -3.63
CA TYR A 217 8.00 -16.88 -4.16
C TYR A 217 6.59 -16.92 -3.55
N TRP A 218 6.00 -18.10 -3.41
CA TRP A 218 4.69 -18.28 -2.78
C TRP A 218 4.72 -17.94 -1.29
N LEU A 219 5.83 -18.24 -0.60
CA LEU A 219 6.03 -17.83 0.80
C LEU A 219 6.06 -16.30 0.94
N LEU A 220 6.67 -15.60 -0.02
CA LEU A 220 6.61 -14.13 -0.07
C LEU A 220 5.19 -13.60 -0.31
N HIS A 221 4.42 -14.25 -1.19
CA HIS A 221 3.01 -13.91 -1.41
C HIS A 221 2.18 -14.04 -0.14
N LEU A 222 2.37 -15.13 0.62
CA LEU A 222 1.66 -15.36 1.88
C LEU A 222 2.00 -14.31 2.93
N GLY A 223 3.29 -14.02 3.12
CA GLY A 223 3.72 -12.95 4.02
C GLY A 223 3.15 -11.59 3.62
N PHE A 224 3.15 -11.28 2.32
CA PHE A 224 2.66 -9.99 1.83
C PHE A 224 1.13 -9.88 1.83
N PHE A 225 0.40 -10.99 1.67
CA PHE A 225 -1.03 -11.08 1.95
C PHE A 225 -1.34 -10.66 3.39
N THR A 226 -0.61 -11.20 4.36
CA THR A 226 -0.76 -10.85 5.78
C THR A 226 -0.54 -9.35 6.02
N CYS A 227 0.46 -8.77 5.36
CA CYS A 227 0.69 -7.33 5.46
C CYS A 227 -0.52 -6.53 4.97
N GLY A 228 -1.11 -6.92 3.85
CA GLY A 228 -2.31 -6.28 3.31
C GLY A 228 -3.52 -6.40 4.25
N PHE A 229 -3.75 -7.59 4.79
CA PHE A 229 -4.81 -7.85 5.77
C PHE A 229 -4.70 -6.90 6.97
N HIS A 230 -3.53 -6.87 7.59
CA HIS A 230 -3.24 -6.03 8.74
C HIS A 230 -3.44 -4.54 8.46
N VAL A 231 -2.86 -4.04 7.35
CA VAL A 231 -2.93 -2.63 6.98
C VAL A 231 -4.37 -2.19 6.73
N ALA A 232 -5.13 -2.96 5.95
CA ALA A 232 -6.49 -2.61 5.60
C ALA A 232 -7.46 -2.74 6.79
N PHE A 233 -7.29 -3.77 7.63
CA PHE A 233 -8.03 -3.91 8.88
C PHE A 233 -7.87 -2.67 9.75
N LEU A 234 -6.64 -2.28 10.04
CA LEU A 234 -6.37 -1.13 10.91
C LEU A 234 -6.82 0.20 10.31
N VAL A 235 -6.52 0.45 9.04
CA VAL A 235 -6.93 1.71 8.39
C VAL A 235 -8.45 1.88 8.39
N THR A 236 -9.19 0.77 8.20
CA THR A 236 -10.65 0.82 8.11
C THR A 236 -11.31 0.82 9.48
N HIS A 237 -10.82 0.00 10.42
CA HIS A 237 -11.55 -0.33 11.65
C HIS A 237 -10.92 0.21 12.93
N LEU A 238 -9.68 0.75 12.94
CA LEU A 238 -9.11 1.38 14.12
C LEU A 238 -9.99 2.52 14.69
N PRO A 239 -10.63 3.38 13.87
CA PRO A 239 -11.58 4.36 14.39
C PRO A 239 -12.79 3.73 15.07
N GLY A 240 -13.31 2.61 14.51
CA GLY A 240 -14.38 1.83 15.13
C GLY A 240 -13.97 1.22 16.48
N GLU A 241 -12.78 0.64 16.55
CA GLU A 241 -12.21 0.09 17.79
C GLU A 241 -12.09 1.17 18.89
N VAL A 242 -11.54 2.34 18.55
CA VAL A 242 -11.41 3.48 19.46
C VAL A 242 -12.79 3.92 19.98
N ARG A 243 -13.81 3.97 19.12
CA ARG A 243 -15.18 4.32 19.45
C ARG A 243 -15.81 3.27 20.39
N LEU A 244 -15.64 1.98 20.13
CA LEU A 244 -16.12 0.89 21.00
C LEU A 244 -15.50 0.94 22.39
N CYS A 245 -14.27 1.45 22.51
CA CYS A 245 -13.61 1.71 23.80
C CYS A 245 -14.10 3.00 24.48
N GLY A 246 -15.08 3.72 23.95
CA GLY A 246 -15.61 4.97 24.51
C GLY A 246 -14.67 6.17 24.42
N LEU A 247 -13.66 6.11 23.54
CA LEU A 247 -12.65 7.16 23.38
C LEU A 247 -13.04 8.14 22.25
N PRO A 248 -12.61 9.42 22.33
CA PRO A 248 -12.94 10.41 21.33
C PRO A 248 -12.28 10.11 19.97
N PRO A 249 -12.92 10.48 18.83
CA PRO A 249 -12.43 10.22 17.48
C PRO A 249 -11.03 10.77 17.19
N SER A 250 -10.59 11.83 17.88
CA SER A 250 -9.25 12.38 17.77
C SER A 250 -8.15 11.38 18.12
N ILE A 251 -8.44 10.40 18.99
CA ILE A 251 -7.46 9.34 19.35
C ILE A 251 -7.15 8.47 18.14
N SER A 252 -8.16 8.08 17.37
CA SER A 252 -7.93 7.27 16.14
C SER A 252 -7.20 8.06 15.06
N ALA A 253 -7.55 9.33 14.86
CA ALA A 253 -6.88 10.19 13.90
C ALA A 253 -5.39 10.40 14.25
N ASN A 254 -5.11 10.66 15.53
CA ASN A 254 -3.74 10.80 16.04
C ASN A 254 -2.96 9.47 15.95
N ALA A 255 -3.60 8.33 16.25
CA ALA A 255 -2.99 7.02 16.10
C ALA A 255 -2.62 6.72 14.63
N LEU A 256 -3.52 7.01 13.67
CA LEU A 256 -3.22 6.89 12.24
C LEU A 256 -2.08 7.83 11.81
N ALA A 257 -2.03 9.05 12.35
CA ALA A 257 -0.93 9.98 12.11
C ALA A 257 0.40 9.44 12.67
N ILE A 258 0.42 8.92 13.89
CA ILE A 258 1.60 8.31 14.51
C ILE A 258 2.09 7.12 13.68
N ILE A 259 1.19 6.25 13.19
CA ILE A 259 1.54 5.17 12.27
C ILE A 259 2.27 5.73 11.04
N GLY A 260 1.73 6.77 10.40
CA GLY A 260 2.34 7.39 9.23
C GLY A 260 3.74 7.94 9.51
N LEU A 261 3.91 8.66 10.62
CA LEU A 261 5.19 9.23 11.02
C LEU A 261 6.24 8.15 11.34
N ALA A 262 5.88 7.16 12.15
CA ALA A 262 6.77 6.07 12.53
C ALA A 262 7.14 5.18 11.33
N ASN A 263 6.24 5.04 10.34
CA ASN A 263 6.50 4.29 9.11
C ASN A 263 7.61 4.92 8.24
N ILE A 264 7.83 6.22 8.30
CA ILE A 264 8.95 6.86 7.61
C ILE A 264 10.27 6.29 8.14
N ALA A 265 10.43 6.28 9.47
CA ALA A 265 11.64 5.73 10.10
C ALA A 265 11.77 4.21 9.85
N GLY A 266 10.67 3.47 9.97
CA GLY A 266 10.64 2.02 9.76
C GLY A 266 11.02 1.62 8.33
N SER A 267 10.43 2.26 7.32
CA SER A 267 10.70 1.96 5.91
C SER A 267 12.13 2.30 5.50
N LEU A 268 12.65 3.44 5.95
CA LEU A 268 14.05 3.82 5.71
C LEU A 268 15.01 2.87 6.42
N GLY A 269 14.71 2.54 7.68
CA GLY A 269 15.50 1.60 8.49
C GLY A 269 15.54 0.19 7.88
N SER A 270 14.40 -0.33 7.43
CA SER A 270 14.33 -1.66 6.80
C SER A 270 15.05 -1.70 5.45
N GLY A 271 14.97 -0.63 4.66
CA GLY A 271 15.73 -0.50 3.40
C GLY A 271 17.24 -0.50 3.65
N TRP A 272 17.72 0.19 4.69
CA TRP A 272 19.12 0.22 5.08
C TRP A 272 19.60 -1.13 5.64
N LEU A 273 18.81 -1.76 6.54
CA LEU A 273 19.09 -3.06 7.13
C LEU A 273 19.10 -4.17 6.07
N GLY A 274 18.21 -4.12 5.07
CA GLY A 274 18.14 -5.11 3.99
C GLY A 274 19.41 -5.24 3.15
N ASN A 275 20.30 -4.23 3.20
CA ASN A 275 21.62 -4.29 2.59
C ASN A 275 22.70 -4.91 3.50
N ARG A 276 22.43 -5.09 4.79
CA ARG A 276 23.40 -5.55 5.81
C ARG A 276 23.07 -6.91 6.39
N VAL A 277 21.78 -7.26 6.45
CA VAL A 277 21.31 -8.53 6.98
C VAL A 277 20.53 -9.32 5.93
N ARG A 278 20.31 -10.61 6.18
CA ARG A 278 19.46 -11.42 5.31
C ARG A 278 18.03 -10.91 5.37
N MET A 279 17.46 -10.59 4.22
CA MET A 279 16.11 -9.99 4.10
C MET A 279 15.04 -10.89 4.67
N LYS A 280 15.16 -12.21 4.56
CA LYS A 280 14.24 -13.18 5.17
C LYS A 280 14.19 -13.09 6.70
N HIS A 281 15.33 -12.89 7.36
CA HIS A 281 15.36 -12.70 8.81
C HIS A 281 14.80 -11.33 9.20
N LEU A 282 15.03 -10.30 8.37
CA LEU A 282 14.41 -8.99 8.58
C LEU A 282 12.88 -9.09 8.50
N LEU A 283 12.34 -9.78 7.48
CA LEU A 283 10.90 -10.04 7.38
C LEU A 283 10.36 -10.84 8.55
N PHE A 284 11.09 -11.90 8.98
CA PHE A 284 10.71 -12.68 10.17
C PHE A 284 10.52 -11.77 11.39
N TRP A 285 11.50 -10.93 11.70
CA TRP A 285 11.42 -10.04 12.86
C TRP A 285 10.36 -8.96 12.74
N LEU A 286 10.14 -8.41 11.53
CA LEU A 286 9.09 -7.43 11.28
C LEU A 286 7.69 -8.03 11.51
N TYR A 287 7.43 -9.24 11.04
CA TYR A 287 6.14 -9.89 11.26
C TYR A 287 5.98 -10.39 12.70
N LEU A 288 7.02 -10.96 13.30
CA LEU A 288 6.98 -11.42 14.68
C LEU A 288 6.74 -10.25 15.66
N SER A 289 7.45 -9.13 15.48
CA SER A 289 7.25 -7.94 16.32
C SER A 289 5.82 -7.39 16.20
N ARG A 290 5.20 -7.48 15.02
CA ARG A 290 3.81 -7.12 14.81
C ARG A 290 2.87 -8.05 15.56
N ALA A 291 3.07 -9.37 15.49
CA ALA A 291 2.27 -10.34 16.24
C ALA A 291 2.36 -10.07 17.76
N VAL A 292 3.56 -9.84 18.27
CA VAL A 292 3.79 -9.50 19.68
C VAL A 292 3.09 -8.18 20.06
N ALA A 293 3.19 -7.14 19.20
CA ALA A 293 2.54 -5.87 19.45
C ALA A 293 1.02 -6.00 19.55
N VAL A 294 0.40 -6.79 18.66
CA VAL A 294 -1.05 -7.07 18.69
C VAL A 294 -1.44 -7.81 19.96
N LEU A 295 -0.68 -8.84 20.35
CA LEU A 295 -0.98 -9.58 21.60
C LEU A 295 -0.83 -8.69 22.85
N LEU A 296 0.21 -7.86 22.90
CA LEU A 296 0.38 -6.88 24.00
C LEU A 296 -0.75 -5.85 24.02
N TYR A 297 -1.20 -5.38 22.85
CA TYR A 297 -2.36 -4.50 22.75
C TYR A 297 -3.64 -5.15 23.29
N LEU A 298 -3.87 -6.44 22.99
CA LEU A 298 -5.04 -7.15 23.50
C LEU A 298 -5.06 -7.24 25.03
N LEU A 299 -3.89 -7.42 25.66
CA LEU A 299 -3.73 -7.53 27.11
C LEU A 299 -3.73 -6.17 27.83
N ALA A 300 -3.44 -5.08 27.12
CA ALA A 300 -3.33 -3.75 27.70
C ALA A 300 -4.70 -3.09 27.94
N PRO A 301 -4.84 -2.23 28.97
CA PRO A 301 -6.04 -1.43 29.16
C PRO A 301 -6.25 -0.50 27.97
N LYS A 302 -7.52 -0.34 27.54
CA LYS A 302 -7.88 0.44 26.35
C LYS A 302 -7.89 1.95 26.67
N THR A 303 -6.73 2.56 26.75
CA THR A 303 -6.52 3.99 26.99
C THR A 303 -5.94 4.70 25.77
N ALA A 304 -6.02 6.02 25.70
CA ALA A 304 -5.40 6.82 24.66
C ALA A 304 -3.90 6.52 24.52
N LEU A 305 -3.18 6.38 25.64
CA LEU A 305 -1.76 6.05 25.65
C LEU A 305 -1.47 4.69 25.00
N THR A 306 -2.30 3.68 25.32
CA THR A 306 -2.20 2.34 24.70
C THR A 306 -2.31 2.42 23.19
N PHE A 307 -3.31 3.16 22.66
CA PHE A 307 -3.46 3.36 21.22
C PHE A 307 -2.26 4.07 20.60
N TYR A 308 -1.70 5.09 21.26
CA TYR A 308 -0.56 5.82 20.72
C TYR A 308 0.75 4.99 20.73
N VAL A 309 1.01 4.26 21.81
CA VAL A 309 2.17 3.36 21.89
C VAL A 309 2.05 2.24 20.86
N PHE A 310 0.88 1.62 20.76
CA PHE A 310 0.59 0.60 19.77
C PHE A 310 0.78 1.14 18.34
N ALA A 311 0.23 2.32 18.04
CA ALA A 311 0.39 2.98 16.75
C ALA A 311 1.87 3.27 16.43
N GLY A 312 2.67 3.70 17.39
CA GLY A 312 4.11 3.93 17.22
C GLY A 312 4.87 2.66 16.88
N VAL A 313 4.64 1.58 17.63
CA VAL A 313 5.28 0.27 17.42
C VAL A 313 4.87 -0.31 16.07
N LEU A 314 3.57 -0.31 15.76
CA LEU A 314 3.07 -0.77 14.47
C LEU A 314 3.58 0.06 13.32
N GLY A 315 3.63 1.37 13.46
CA GLY A 315 4.11 2.29 12.44
C GLY A 315 5.52 1.96 11.98
N VAL A 316 6.43 1.64 12.91
CA VAL A 316 7.79 1.21 12.56
C VAL A 316 7.80 -0.04 11.68
N THR A 317 6.85 -0.96 11.86
CA THR A 317 6.75 -2.20 11.07
C THR A 317 5.76 -2.12 9.90
N TRP A 318 5.01 -1.02 9.75
CA TRP A 318 3.84 -0.86 8.89
C TRP A 318 4.07 -1.31 7.45
N LEU A 319 4.80 -0.51 6.66
CA LEU A 319 5.22 -0.85 5.30
C LEU A 319 6.73 -1.18 5.21
N SER A 320 7.37 -1.43 6.34
CA SER A 320 8.79 -1.79 6.43
C SER A 320 9.09 -3.15 5.80
N THR A 321 8.05 -3.96 5.56
CA THR A 321 8.14 -5.23 4.84
C THR A 321 8.29 -5.06 3.32
N VAL A 322 7.95 -3.90 2.77
CA VAL A 322 7.97 -3.62 1.32
C VAL A 322 9.39 -3.67 0.72
N PRO A 323 10.40 -2.96 1.27
CA PRO A 323 11.75 -2.98 0.71
C PRO A 323 12.40 -4.38 0.72
N PRO A 324 12.38 -5.17 1.81
CA PRO A 324 12.98 -6.50 1.80
C PRO A 324 12.21 -7.49 0.93
N THR A 325 10.88 -7.38 0.80
CA THR A 325 10.09 -8.22 -0.11
C THR A 325 10.48 -7.96 -1.57
N ALA A 326 10.53 -6.70 -1.99
CA ALA A 326 10.98 -6.32 -3.33
C ALA A 326 12.44 -6.76 -3.58
N GLY A 327 13.30 -6.62 -2.57
CA GLY A 327 14.69 -7.06 -2.62
C GLY A 327 14.83 -8.57 -2.81
N LEU A 328 14.02 -9.38 -2.11
CA LEU A 328 14.00 -10.85 -2.27
C LEU A 328 13.51 -11.26 -3.66
N VAL A 329 12.44 -10.66 -4.18
CA VAL A 329 12.00 -10.91 -5.57
C VAL A 329 13.13 -10.60 -6.55
N GLY A 330 13.85 -9.49 -6.35
CA GLY A 330 15.00 -9.11 -7.16
C GLY A 330 16.18 -10.09 -7.05
N LYS A 331 16.45 -10.64 -5.84
CA LYS A 331 17.48 -11.68 -5.64
C LYS A 331 17.11 -13.01 -6.31
N LEU A 332 15.85 -13.43 -6.19
CA LEU A 332 15.36 -14.70 -6.75
C LEU A 332 15.36 -14.69 -8.29
N PHE A 333 14.83 -13.63 -8.90
CA PHE A 333 14.51 -13.63 -10.34
C PHE A 333 15.28 -12.60 -11.16
N GLY A 334 16.08 -11.75 -10.52
CA GLY A 334 16.77 -10.64 -11.16
C GLY A 334 15.86 -9.44 -11.41
N VAL A 335 16.45 -8.37 -11.98
CA VAL A 335 15.78 -7.06 -12.08
C VAL A 335 14.92 -6.88 -13.34
N ARG A 336 15.08 -7.75 -14.35
CA ARG A 336 14.44 -7.57 -15.67
C ARG A 336 12.91 -7.50 -15.60
N TYR A 337 12.29 -8.43 -14.87
CA TYR A 337 10.83 -8.52 -14.70
C TYR A 337 10.41 -8.22 -13.25
N LEU A 338 11.26 -7.51 -12.51
CA LEU A 338 11.03 -7.20 -11.10
C LEU A 338 9.70 -6.47 -10.88
N ALA A 339 9.38 -5.50 -11.73
CA ALA A 339 8.14 -4.74 -11.63
C ALA A 339 6.90 -5.65 -11.74
N THR A 340 6.90 -6.58 -12.70
CA THR A 340 5.79 -7.53 -12.88
C THR A 340 5.69 -8.51 -11.72
N LEU A 341 6.80 -9.12 -11.32
CA LEU A 341 6.81 -10.14 -10.27
C LEU A 341 6.50 -9.54 -8.90
N PHE A 342 7.06 -8.36 -8.59
CA PHE A 342 6.71 -7.64 -7.37
C PHE A 342 5.27 -7.10 -7.44
N GLY A 343 4.79 -6.69 -8.60
CA GLY A 343 3.39 -6.32 -8.81
C GLY A 343 2.41 -7.45 -8.50
N LEU A 344 2.77 -8.71 -8.79
CA LEU A 344 1.97 -9.87 -8.40
C LEU A 344 1.98 -10.08 -6.87
N THR A 345 3.11 -9.84 -6.18
CA THR A 345 3.11 -9.89 -4.71
C THR A 345 2.25 -8.76 -4.11
N LEU A 346 2.24 -7.58 -4.74
CA LEU A 346 1.32 -6.49 -4.38
C LEU A 346 -0.15 -6.87 -4.58
N LEU A 347 -0.48 -7.65 -5.60
CA LEU A 347 -1.84 -8.15 -5.78
C LEU A 347 -2.26 -9.05 -4.61
N SER A 348 -1.36 -9.93 -4.13
CA SER A 348 -1.63 -10.72 -2.92
C SER A 348 -1.82 -9.85 -1.68
N HIS A 349 -1.07 -8.77 -1.54
CA HIS A 349 -1.28 -7.76 -0.50
C HIS A 349 -2.68 -7.14 -0.60
N GLN A 350 -3.16 -6.82 -1.79
CA GLN A 350 -4.50 -6.25 -1.96
C GLN A 350 -5.63 -7.27 -1.72
N LEU A 351 -5.39 -8.55 -2.02
CA LEU A 351 -6.31 -9.63 -1.61
C LEU A 351 -6.38 -9.73 -0.07
N GLY A 352 -5.23 -9.67 0.61
CA GLY A 352 -5.20 -9.56 2.07
C GLY A 352 -5.97 -8.33 2.56
N GLY A 353 -5.77 -7.19 1.91
CA GLY A 353 -6.47 -5.94 2.22
C GLY A 353 -7.98 -6.03 2.03
N PHE A 354 -8.43 -6.73 1.00
CA PHE A 354 -9.86 -7.03 0.80
C PHE A 354 -10.44 -7.75 2.03
N TYR A 355 -9.82 -8.85 2.44
CA TYR A 355 -10.30 -9.63 3.60
C TYR A 355 -10.18 -8.84 4.90
N GLY A 356 -9.10 -8.11 5.12
CA GLY A 356 -8.92 -7.31 6.34
C GLY A 356 -9.99 -6.23 6.52
N ALA A 357 -10.36 -5.53 5.44
CA ALA A 357 -11.41 -4.54 5.48
C ALA A 357 -12.80 -5.17 5.64
N TRP A 358 -13.13 -6.21 4.85
CA TRP A 358 -14.45 -6.80 4.85
C TRP A 358 -14.76 -7.58 6.13
N LEU A 359 -13.85 -8.47 6.54
CA LEU A 359 -14.03 -9.30 7.73
C LEU A 359 -14.09 -8.47 9.02
N GLY A 360 -13.44 -7.31 9.06
CA GLY A 360 -13.58 -6.38 10.18
C GLY A 360 -15.01 -5.84 10.33
N GLY A 361 -15.70 -5.54 9.22
CA GLY A 361 -17.11 -5.16 9.24
C GLY A 361 -18.01 -6.29 9.72
N LEU A 362 -17.77 -7.53 9.22
CA LEU A 362 -18.48 -8.72 9.67
C LEU A 362 -18.24 -9.04 11.15
N ALA A 363 -17.04 -8.77 11.66
CA ALA A 363 -16.71 -8.96 13.07
C ALA A 363 -17.64 -8.15 13.96
N VAL A 364 -17.70 -6.85 13.75
CA VAL A 364 -18.54 -5.96 14.56
C VAL A 364 -20.02 -6.26 14.39
N ALA A 365 -20.48 -6.58 13.18
CA ALA A 365 -21.88 -6.88 12.93
C ALA A 365 -22.35 -8.16 13.66
N ASN A 366 -21.49 -9.20 13.74
CA ASN A 366 -21.87 -10.48 14.31
C ASN A 366 -21.50 -10.64 15.79
N PHE A 367 -20.43 -9.98 16.25
CA PHE A 367 -19.88 -10.19 17.59
C PHE A 367 -19.89 -8.91 18.44
N GLY A 368 -20.16 -7.74 17.84
CA GLY A 368 -20.17 -6.46 18.53
C GLY A 368 -18.78 -5.88 18.84
N ASP A 369 -17.69 -6.60 18.48
CA ASP A 369 -16.31 -6.20 18.71
C ASP A 369 -15.36 -6.70 17.61
N TYR A 370 -14.08 -6.36 17.74
CA TYR A 370 -13.02 -6.80 16.80
C TYR A 370 -12.10 -7.90 17.37
N SER A 371 -12.43 -8.51 18.51
CA SER A 371 -11.54 -9.44 19.22
C SER A 371 -11.00 -10.56 18.33
N TRP A 372 -11.89 -11.24 17.59
CA TRP A 372 -11.44 -12.34 16.72
C TRP A 372 -10.56 -11.85 15.54
N MET A 373 -10.77 -10.61 15.07
CA MET A 373 -9.92 -10.01 14.03
C MET A 373 -8.51 -9.77 14.55
N TRP A 374 -8.37 -9.31 15.78
CA TRP A 374 -7.07 -9.14 16.42
C TRP A 374 -6.34 -10.47 16.61
N TYR A 375 -7.05 -11.53 17.03
CA TYR A 375 -6.46 -12.88 17.13
C TYR A 375 -6.08 -13.42 15.75
N ALA A 376 -6.92 -13.23 14.73
CA ALA A 376 -6.62 -13.63 13.36
C ALA A 376 -5.39 -12.87 12.83
N ASP A 377 -5.28 -11.58 13.10
CA ASP A 377 -4.14 -10.75 12.69
C ASP A 377 -2.83 -11.20 13.36
N ALA A 378 -2.86 -11.47 14.68
CA ALA A 378 -1.70 -12.02 15.40
C ALA A 378 -1.28 -13.40 14.88
N LEU A 379 -2.25 -14.28 14.58
CA LEU A 379 -1.99 -15.61 14.00
C LEU A 379 -1.37 -15.48 12.61
N LEU A 380 -1.97 -14.69 11.73
CA LEU A 380 -1.45 -14.44 10.38
C LEU A 380 -0.05 -13.84 10.42
N ALA A 381 0.21 -12.87 11.30
CA ALA A 381 1.53 -12.27 11.46
C ALA A 381 2.57 -13.28 11.97
N THR A 382 2.19 -14.18 12.89
CA THR A 382 3.03 -15.27 13.36
C THR A 382 3.34 -16.27 12.23
N MET A 383 2.31 -16.66 11.47
CA MET A 383 2.49 -17.53 10.29
C MET A 383 3.40 -16.88 9.25
N ALA A 384 3.19 -15.60 8.95
CA ALA A 384 4.02 -14.84 8.02
C ALA A 384 5.48 -14.77 8.51
N ALA A 385 5.71 -14.57 9.81
CA ALA A 385 7.07 -14.64 10.37
C ALA A 385 7.71 -16.00 10.07
N LEU A 386 7.07 -17.09 10.46
CA LEU A 386 7.61 -18.44 10.29
C LEU A 386 7.83 -18.83 8.83
N THR A 387 6.91 -18.45 7.93
CA THR A 387 7.02 -18.76 6.50
C THR A 387 8.14 -18.00 5.79
N ASN A 388 8.65 -16.92 6.36
CA ASN A 388 9.81 -16.23 5.80
C ASN A 388 11.15 -16.96 6.08
N LEU A 389 11.25 -17.82 7.09
CA LEU A 389 12.50 -18.51 7.45
C LEU A 389 13.01 -19.47 6.36
N PRO A 390 12.19 -20.33 5.71
CA PRO A 390 12.66 -21.26 4.68
C PRO A 390 12.95 -20.59 3.33
N ILE A 391 12.65 -19.29 3.14
CA ILE A 391 12.90 -18.58 1.88
C ILE A 391 14.37 -18.66 1.50
N ARG A 392 14.66 -19.02 0.26
CA ARG A 392 16.01 -19.00 -0.32
C ARG A 392 16.36 -17.59 -0.77
N GLU A 393 17.52 -17.08 -0.34
CA GLU A 393 18.05 -15.79 -0.80
C GLU A 393 19.09 -15.97 -1.91
N ALA A 394 18.86 -16.87 -2.85
CA ALA A 394 19.74 -17.14 -3.96
C ALA A 394 18.97 -17.07 -5.29
N ARG A 395 19.67 -16.67 -6.34
CA ARG A 395 19.08 -16.61 -7.69
C ARG A 395 18.59 -17.99 -8.12
N VAL A 396 17.37 -18.04 -8.61
CA VAL A 396 16.78 -19.25 -9.22
C VAL A 396 17.42 -19.43 -10.60
N VAL A 397 18.40 -20.34 -10.69
CA VAL A 397 19.04 -20.74 -11.97
C VAL A 397 18.36 -22.03 -12.39
N ARG A 398 17.45 -21.98 -13.37
CA ARG A 398 17.06 -23.19 -14.10
C ARG A 398 17.94 -23.29 -15.35
N ALA A 399 18.59 -24.42 -15.51
CA ALA A 399 19.27 -24.76 -16.77
C ALA A 399 18.27 -24.63 -17.93
N PRO A 400 18.72 -24.13 -19.11
CA PRO A 400 17.87 -24.14 -20.30
C PRO A 400 17.44 -25.58 -20.58
N ALA A 401 16.15 -25.79 -20.87
CA ALA A 401 15.57 -27.09 -21.19
C ALA A 401 16.07 -27.69 -22.55
N ALA A 402 17.25 -27.30 -23.00
CA ALA A 402 17.84 -27.71 -24.25
C ALA A 402 18.77 -28.94 -24.16
N ALA A 403 18.89 -29.59 -22.98
CA ALA A 403 19.74 -30.79 -22.86
C ALA A 403 18.94 -32.09 -22.68
N ALA A 404 17.61 -32.06 -22.66
CA ALA A 404 16.78 -33.27 -22.46
C ALA A 404 16.10 -33.77 -23.76
N ALA A 405 16.53 -33.29 -24.93
CA ALA A 405 16.05 -33.77 -26.24
C ALA A 405 17.17 -34.37 -27.11
N ALA A 406 18.27 -34.78 -26.51
CA ALA A 406 19.42 -35.41 -27.18
C ALA A 406 19.89 -36.69 -26.45
N GLU A 407 18.97 -37.48 -25.89
CA GLU A 407 19.18 -38.88 -25.55
C GLU A 407 18.04 -39.75 -26.10
#